data_0bb46f4510f171292550d5969e66db24
#
_entry.id   0bb46f4510f171292550d5969e66db24
#
_cell.length_a   1.000
_cell.length_b   1.000
_cell.length_c   1.000
_cell.angle_alpha   90.00
_cell.angle_beta   90.00
_cell.angle_gamma   90.00
#
_symmetry.space_group_name_H-M   'P 1'
#
loop_
_entity.id
_entity.type
_entity.pdbx_description
1 polymer ?
#
loop_
_entity_poly.entity_id
_entity_poly.type
_entity_poly.pdbx_seq_one_letter_code
_entity_poly.pdbx_strand_id
1 'polypeptide(L)'
;MSPDNESARPDRRARGTLRRSRGRWLVAGVVVAALVAVSVVVAVTGSDSDDAAGDTPTHHGTLVYGVSGTQVSLDPAVAATAVTSVINRNIFDSLIVQTGPDTFAPWLASRWTVSPDGTTYTFTLRDGVTFHDGTPFDATAVKASLDHVVDPKTKSAYAASLITPYRETRVTAPNVAEVVLAQPFTPLLQALSTPSLGIQSPKALAEPSTSYRPVGTGPFAFEQWEQGRRETLVRNAAYSSPPDGATHTGTAYLEKLVFEFVPEDATRFGALTSGQLQGIAGVPPVSAGQLADQAGFTLHSTETPGLNYNVYLNGTRGPLQDVAVRRALSAAVDVPKLVDNVYFGRYPVADNPLTRVTAAYDASARGELATYQPELAKQLLDQAGWNRLNGDGYRVKDGRRLSLVWPYWPEGTREQREVVAEGIQAQARSVGIEIQRPKVDTGTYIDKYLIGGEYDLVDVSFARPTPDVLRFAFFSTNTYAKAGGNVALVNSPQIDTWVTDAASTTDPARAARNYASVQHDVLKQAYIIPVYTPVSLTGFANTVHGITFDAQTYPRFYDAWLAS
;
A
#
# COMPACT_ATOMS: atom_id res chain seq x y z
N MET A 1 -42.54 -55.53 -6.39
CA MET A 1 -42.71 -56.30 -5.17
C MET A 1 -42.49 -55.34 -4.02
N SER A 2 -43.55 -54.68 -3.60
CA SER A 2 -43.81 -54.26 -2.22
C SER A 2 -44.27 -55.47 -1.41
N PRO A 3 -44.43 -55.47 -0.09
CA PRO A 3 -45.09 -54.43 0.73
C PRO A 3 -44.42 -54.13 2.09
N ASP A 4 -44.69 -52.93 2.66
CA ASP A 4 -45.64 -52.60 3.74
C ASP A 4 -45.27 -53.12 5.15
N ASN A 5 -45.25 -52.35 6.21
CA ASN A 5 -46.35 -51.76 6.96
C ASN A 5 -45.78 -50.99 8.18
N GLU A 6 -46.17 -49.73 8.41
CA GLU A 6 -47.21 -49.28 9.37
C GLU A 6 -46.93 -49.61 10.84
N SER A 7 -46.94 -48.72 11.74
CA SER A 7 -47.82 -47.75 12.38
C SER A 7 -47.39 -47.67 13.85
N ALA A 8 -47.56 -46.75 14.72
CA ALA A 8 -48.54 -45.75 14.99
C ALA A 8 -48.12 -44.91 16.21
N ARG A 9 -48.55 -43.69 16.25
CA ARG A 9 -48.72 -42.88 17.48
C ARG A 9 -49.93 -43.35 18.29
N PRO A 10 -50.15 -42.97 19.57
CA PRO A 10 -50.65 -41.65 19.96
C PRO A 10 -50.21 -41.18 21.40
N ASP A 11 -50.09 -39.90 21.58
CA ASP A 11 -51.00 -38.85 22.09
C ASP A 11 -51.48 -38.94 23.55
N ARG A 12 -51.41 -37.80 24.24
CA ARG A 12 -52.25 -37.13 25.28
C ARG A 12 -51.55 -36.68 26.57
N ARG A 13 -51.39 -35.36 26.66
CA ARG A 13 -52.14 -34.37 27.46
C ARG A 13 -52.26 -34.61 28.98
N ALA A 14 -51.85 -33.63 29.78
CA ALA A 14 -52.67 -32.77 30.68
C ALA A 14 -51.73 -31.89 31.53
N ARG A 15 -51.75 -30.64 31.42
CA ARG A 15 -52.48 -29.57 32.12
C ARG A 15 -52.51 -29.71 33.64
N GLY A 16 -51.95 -28.74 34.36
CA GLY A 16 -52.15 -28.51 35.77
C GLY A 16 -51.64 -27.14 36.22
N THR A 17 -52.52 -26.23 36.42
CA THR A 17 -52.47 -24.81 36.71
C THR A 17 -52.35 -24.46 38.20
N LEU A 18 -51.85 -23.23 38.45
CA LEU A 18 -52.15 -22.32 39.59
C LEU A 18 -51.45 -22.58 40.93
N ARG A 19 -50.88 -21.65 41.66
CA ARG A 19 -51.45 -20.36 42.12
C ARG A 19 -50.43 -19.51 42.87
N ARG A 20 -50.62 -18.23 42.77
CA ARG A 20 -50.02 -17.08 43.52
C ARG A 20 -50.10 -17.24 45.03
N SER A 21 -49.11 -16.67 45.76
CA SER A 21 -49.48 -15.71 46.81
C SER A 21 -48.32 -14.82 47.22
N ARG A 22 -48.70 -13.59 47.43
CA ARG A 22 -47.99 -12.39 47.87
C ARG A 22 -47.71 -12.46 49.39
N GLY A 23 -46.69 -11.76 49.82
CA GLY A 23 -46.53 -11.41 51.23
C GLY A 23 -45.32 -10.51 51.47
N ARG A 24 -45.60 -9.24 51.57
CA ARG A 24 -44.75 -8.08 51.96
C ARG A 24 -44.44 -8.18 53.47
N TRP A 25 -43.41 -7.44 53.88
CA TRP A 25 -43.21 -6.48 54.97
C TRP A 25 -41.74 -6.50 55.41
N LEU A 26 -40.96 -5.51 55.22
CA LEU A 26 -40.62 -4.22 55.82
C LEU A 26 -40.02 -4.32 57.24
N VAL A 27 -38.99 -3.45 57.40
CA VAL A 27 -38.52 -2.64 58.53
C VAL A 27 -37.12 -3.01 59.05
N ALA A 28 -36.14 -2.28 58.68
CA ALA A 28 -35.42 -1.13 59.23
C ALA A 28 -34.74 -1.40 60.62
N GLY A 29 -33.46 -1.06 60.69
CA GLY A 29 -32.71 -0.89 61.93
C GLY A 29 -31.23 -0.51 61.72
N VAL A 30 -30.98 0.79 61.85
CA VAL A 30 -29.67 1.47 61.88
C VAL A 30 -29.05 1.27 63.30
N VAL A 31 -27.69 1.24 63.41
CA VAL A 31 -26.84 1.96 64.38
C VAL A 31 -25.44 1.31 64.47
N VAL A 32 -24.41 1.94 63.92
CA VAL A 32 -23.28 2.71 64.47
C VAL A 32 -22.27 2.02 65.39
N ALA A 33 -21.02 1.97 64.88
CA ALA A 33 -19.69 2.28 65.45
C ALA A 33 -19.05 1.36 66.52
N ALA A 34 -17.84 0.93 66.30
CA ALA A 34 -16.58 1.52 66.80
C ALA A 34 -15.41 0.49 66.78
N LEU A 35 -14.31 0.97 66.28
CA LEU A 35 -12.90 0.59 66.42
C LEU A 35 -12.52 -0.38 67.56
N VAL A 36 -11.80 -1.48 67.21
CA VAL A 36 -10.60 -1.95 67.96
C VAL A 36 -9.65 -2.63 66.98
N ALA A 37 -8.44 -2.11 66.88
CA ALA A 37 -7.31 -2.72 66.19
C ALA A 37 -6.78 -3.92 66.97
N VAL A 38 -6.71 -5.11 66.35
CA VAL A 38 -5.87 -6.19 66.82
C VAL A 38 -5.10 -6.69 65.60
N SER A 39 -3.79 -6.46 65.61
CA SER A 39 -2.82 -7.03 64.68
C SER A 39 -2.72 -8.52 64.91
N VAL A 40 -3.20 -9.33 63.98
CA VAL A 40 -2.85 -10.74 63.87
C VAL A 40 -2.05 -10.88 62.58
N VAL A 41 -0.76 -11.11 62.74
CA VAL A 41 0.12 -11.59 61.69
C VAL A 41 -0.26 -13.03 61.41
N VAL A 42 -1.00 -13.28 60.33
CA VAL A 42 -1.12 -14.60 59.74
C VAL A 42 -0.21 -14.61 58.52
N ALA A 43 0.89 -15.34 58.60
CA ALA A 43 1.67 -15.71 57.45
C ALA A 43 0.80 -16.63 56.57
N VAL A 44 0.19 -16.07 55.55
CA VAL A 44 -0.38 -16.82 54.43
C VAL A 44 0.76 -17.00 53.44
N THR A 45 1.25 -18.23 53.35
CA THR A 45 2.09 -18.71 52.26
C THR A 45 1.44 -18.32 50.94
N GLY A 46 2.16 -17.54 50.14
CA GLY A 46 1.69 -17.04 48.85
C GLY A 46 1.25 -18.20 47.94
N SER A 47 0.05 -18.10 47.46
CA SER A 47 -0.30 -18.60 46.14
C SER A 47 0.25 -17.53 45.17
N ASP A 48 1.16 -17.96 44.32
CA ASP A 48 1.63 -17.23 43.19
C ASP A 48 0.41 -16.76 42.38
N SER A 49 0.03 -15.50 42.55
CA SER A 49 -0.66 -14.78 41.48
C SER A 49 0.39 -14.65 40.40
N ASP A 50 0.22 -15.37 39.30
CA ASP A 50 0.82 -15.05 38.02
C ASP A 50 0.41 -13.60 37.68
N ASP A 51 1.16 -12.64 38.21
CA ASP A 51 1.29 -11.35 37.55
C ASP A 51 1.87 -11.68 36.18
N ALA A 52 1.06 -11.51 35.15
CA ALA A 52 1.54 -11.47 33.78
C ALA A 52 2.65 -10.40 33.76
N ALA A 53 3.90 -10.81 33.93
CA ALA A 53 5.06 -10.01 33.72
C ALA A 53 4.95 -9.54 32.26
N GLY A 54 4.60 -8.27 32.07
CA GLY A 54 4.57 -7.70 30.73
C GLY A 54 5.94 -7.96 30.11
N ASP A 55 5.97 -8.66 28.97
CA ASP A 55 7.19 -8.95 28.25
C ASP A 55 7.96 -7.64 28.02
N THR A 56 9.16 -7.56 28.56
CA THR A 56 10.03 -6.39 28.40
C THR A 56 10.89 -6.59 27.15
N PRO A 57 11.11 -5.52 26.34
CA PRO A 57 11.96 -5.61 25.17
C PRO A 57 13.36 -6.15 25.50
N THR A 58 13.79 -7.15 24.72
CA THR A 58 15.10 -7.78 24.86
C THR A 58 16.02 -7.36 23.72
N HIS A 59 17.30 -7.09 24.02
CA HIS A 59 18.29 -6.61 23.02
C HIS A 59 19.02 -7.77 22.31
N HIS A 60 18.29 -8.77 21.82
CA HIS A 60 18.86 -9.92 21.13
C HIS A 60 17.87 -10.52 20.10
N GLY A 61 18.36 -11.45 19.33
CA GLY A 61 17.55 -12.28 18.43
C GLY A 61 17.60 -11.85 16.98
N THR A 62 17.20 -12.78 16.14
CA THR A 62 17.09 -12.61 14.69
C THR A 62 15.64 -12.74 14.29
N LEU A 63 15.08 -11.71 13.64
CA LEU A 63 13.76 -11.77 13.03
C LEU A 63 13.92 -12.17 11.55
N VAL A 64 13.25 -13.23 11.13
CA VAL A 64 13.18 -13.66 9.72
C VAL A 64 11.80 -13.29 9.17
N TYR A 65 11.79 -12.39 8.20
CA TYR A 65 10.58 -11.86 7.59
C TYR A 65 10.46 -12.25 6.12
N GLY A 66 9.39 -12.96 5.77
CA GLY A 66 9.13 -13.42 4.40
C GLY A 66 8.48 -12.34 3.53
N VAL A 67 9.04 -12.11 2.34
CA VAL A 67 8.50 -11.16 1.35
C VAL A 67 8.19 -11.85 0.02
N SER A 68 7.22 -11.30 -0.74
CA SER A 68 6.67 -11.92 -1.95
C SER A 68 7.52 -11.74 -3.21
N GLY A 69 8.54 -10.89 -3.17
CA GLY A 69 9.38 -10.60 -4.35
C GLY A 69 10.84 -10.62 -4.01
N THR A 70 11.69 -10.35 -4.99
CA THR A 70 13.13 -10.22 -4.83
C THR A 70 13.55 -8.76 -4.97
N GLN A 71 14.67 -8.41 -4.32
CA GLN A 71 15.31 -7.13 -4.56
C GLN A 71 16.01 -7.15 -5.93
N VAL A 72 15.81 -6.10 -6.71
CA VAL A 72 16.38 -5.98 -8.06
C VAL A 72 17.62 -5.09 -8.10
N SER A 73 17.76 -4.23 -7.09
CA SER A 73 18.90 -3.32 -6.91
C SER A 73 19.06 -2.99 -5.42
N LEU A 74 20.30 -2.88 -4.97
CA LEU A 74 20.63 -2.42 -3.62
C LEU A 74 20.57 -0.89 -3.48
N ASP A 75 20.55 -0.15 -4.60
CA ASP A 75 20.44 1.31 -4.62
C ASP A 75 18.98 1.73 -4.45
N PRO A 76 18.61 2.46 -3.39
CA PRO A 76 17.24 2.90 -3.13
C PRO A 76 16.70 3.82 -4.23
N ALA A 77 17.56 4.57 -4.92
CA ALA A 77 17.18 5.45 -6.01
C ALA A 77 16.74 4.68 -7.27
N VAL A 78 17.24 3.47 -7.47
CA VAL A 78 16.97 2.63 -8.67
C VAL A 78 15.80 1.67 -8.42
N ALA A 79 15.72 1.13 -7.22
CA ALA A 79 14.77 0.08 -6.89
C ALA A 79 13.41 0.67 -6.44
N ALA A 80 12.35 0.36 -7.19
CA ALA A 80 11.03 0.98 -7.07
C ALA A 80 9.93 0.03 -6.55
N THR A 81 10.29 -1.15 -6.01
CA THR A 81 9.29 -2.13 -5.54
C THR A 81 8.95 -1.95 -4.07
N ALA A 82 7.77 -2.42 -3.66
CA ALA A 82 7.36 -2.43 -2.25
C ALA A 82 8.35 -3.24 -1.39
N VAL A 83 8.83 -4.39 -1.88
CA VAL A 83 9.82 -5.22 -1.19
C VAL A 83 11.11 -4.44 -0.90
N THR A 84 11.63 -3.74 -1.92
CA THR A 84 12.81 -2.89 -1.76
C THR A 84 12.58 -1.76 -0.76
N SER A 85 11.40 -1.14 -0.78
CA SER A 85 11.06 -0.07 0.16
C SER A 85 11.03 -0.56 1.60
N VAL A 86 10.47 -1.75 1.86
CA VAL A 86 10.47 -2.38 3.19
C VAL A 86 11.88 -2.64 3.70
N ILE A 87 12.77 -3.16 2.84
CA ILE A 87 14.16 -3.44 3.21
C ILE A 87 14.93 -2.13 3.45
N ASN A 88 14.88 -1.21 2.48
CA ASN A 88 15.64 0.05 2.51
C ASN A 88 15.25 0.97 3.67
N ARG A 89 14.00 0.91 4.16
CA ARG A 89 13.56 1.67 5.34
C ARG A 89 14.37 1.35 6.60
N ASN A 90 15.01 0.19 6.66
CA ASN A 90 15.84 -0.21 7.79
C ASN A 90 17.29 0.22 7.64
N ILE A 91 17.73 0.52 6.42
CA ILE A 91 19.12 0.91 6.10
C ILE A 91 19.25 2.43 6.01
N PHE A 92 18.24 3.11 5.42
CA PHE A 92 18.30 4.53 5.10
C PHE A 92 17.23 5.31 5.86
N ASP A 93 17.66 6.27 6.65
CA ASP A 93 16.78 7.28 7.21
C ASP A 93 16.41 8.33 6.14
N SER A 94 15.27 8.97 6.33
CA SER A 94 14.77 10.07 5.51
C SER A 94 14.98 11.42 6.20
N LEU A 95 14.89 12.53 5.46
CA LEU A 95 14.97 13.86 6.07
C LEU A 95 13.83 14.10 7.06
N ILE A 96 12.64 13.62 6.73
CA ILE A 96 11.43 13.76 7.52
C ILE A 96 10.65 12.44 7.50
N VAL A 97 9.73 12.28 8.45
CA VAL A 97 8.78 11.15 8.48
C VAL A 97 7.37 11.65 8.22
N GLN A 98 6.60 10.94 7.39
CA GLN A 98 5.18 11.19 7.22
C GLN A 98 4.41 10.47 8.33
N THR A 99 3.62 11.21 9.11
CA THR A 99 2.86 10.73 10.28
C THR A 99 1.35 10.65 10.03
N GLY A 100 0.89 11.18 8.90
CA GLY A 100 -0.51 11.16 8.48
C GLY A 100 -0.64 11.55 7.00
N PRO A 101 -1.86 11.64 6.46
CA PRO A 101 -2.06 11.90 5.02
C PRO A 101 -1.33 13.12 4.48
N ASP A 102 -1.26 14.23 5.25
CA ASP A 102 -0.58 15.48 4.90
C ASP A 102 0.23 16.03 6.08
N THR A 103 0.61 15.20 7.03
CA THR A 103 1.38 15.61 8.21
C THR A 103 2.76 14.98 8.21
N PHE A 104 3.76 15.81 8.55
CA PHE A 104 5.17 15.42 8.57
C PHE A 104 5.81 15.82 9.88
N ALA A 105 6.77 15.03 10.33
CA ALA A 105 7.52 15.25 11.55
C ALA A 105 9.04 15.15 11.30
N PRO A 106 9.87 15.67 12.21
CA PRO A 106 11.34 15.59 12.12
C PRO A 106 11.87 14.15 12.07
N TRP A 107 12.94 13.96 11.26
CA TRP A 107 13.78 12.76 11.30
C TRP A 107 15.25 13.17 11.24
N LEU A 108 15.96 13.01 10.08
CA LEU A 108 17.33 13.52 9.92
C LEU A 108 17.37 15.05 9.90
N ALA A 109 16.31 15.71 9.43
CA ALA A 109 16.10 17.14 9.62
C ALA A 109 15.35 17.38 10.93
N SER A 110 15.88 18.25 11.79
CA SER A 110 15.25 18.68 13.05
C SER A 110 14.11 19.69 12.82
N ARG A 111 14.16 20.44 11.72
CA ARG A 111 13.14 21.39 11.27
C ARG A 111 13.36 21.75 9.81
N TRP A 112 12.33 22.33 9.20
CA TRP A 112 12.42 22.90 7.84
C TRP A 112 11.55 24.14 7.70
N THR A 113 11.85 24.93 6.67
CA THR A 113 11.02 26.07 6.23
C THR A 113 10.88 26.05 4.72
N VAL A 114 9.81 26.65 4.22
CA VAL A 114 9.55 26.78 2.78
C VAL A 114 9.50 28.26 2.44
N SER A 115 10.17 28.66 1.35
CA SER A 115 10.14 30.04 0.87
C SER A 115 8.72 30.47 0.45
N PRO A 116 8.40 31.76 0.50
CA PRO A 116 7.06 32.25 0.16
C PRO A 116 6.60 31.88 -1.26
N ASP A 117 7.55 31.73 -2.20
CA ASP A 117 7.28 31.30 -3.58
C ASP A 117 7.20 29.78 -3.74
N GLY A 118 7.40 29.00 -2.66
CA GLY A 118 7.31 27.54 -2.67
C GLY A 118 8.43 26.83 -3.41
N THR A 119 9.53 27.54 -3.79
CA THR A 119 10.60 26.96 -4.61
C THR A 119 11.84 26.55 -3.82
N THR A 120 11.99 26.95 -2.56
CA THR A 120 13.13 26.61 -1.73
C THR A 120 12.69 26.03 -0.39
N TYR A 121 13.19 24.83 -0.08
CA TYR A 121 12.98 24.12 1.18
C TYR A 121 14.30 24.09 1.93
N THR A 122 14.37 24.80 3.08
CA THR A 122 15.55 24.87 3.92
C THR A 122 15.43 23.90 5.08
N PHE A 123 16.28 22.87 5.11
CA PHE A 123 16.33 21.86 6.16
C PHE A 123 17.49 22.14 7.12
N THR A 124 17.19 22.21 8.42
CA THR A 124 18.21 22.18 9.48
C THR A 124 18.38 20.74 9.93
N LEU A 125 19.56 20.18 9.79
CA LEU A 125 19.87 18.78 10.05
C LEU A 125 20.18 18.54 11.54
N ARG A 126 20.02 17.28 12.00
CA ARG A 126 20.46 16.84 13.31
C ARG A 126 22.01 16.75 13.33
N ASP A 127 22.61 17.14 14.44
CA ASP A 127 24.03 16.98 14.66
C ASP A 127 24.36 15.58 15.20
N GLY A 128 25.61 15.13 15.00
CA GLY A 128 26.15 13.89 15.59
C GLY A 128 25.67 12.58 14.94
N VAL A 129 24.93 12.62 13.86
CA VAL A 129 24.53 11.43 13.11
C VAL A 129 25.68 10.95 12.23
N THR A 130 25.90 9.63 12.19
CA THR A 130 26.93 8.99 11.36
C THR A 130 26.34 7.92 10.46
N PHE A 131 26.90 7.76 9.29
CA PHE A 131 26.62 6.62 8.40
C PHE A 131 27.22 5.32 8.94
N HIS A 132 26.74 4.16 8.43
CA HIS A 132 27.27 2.84 8.80
C HIS A 132 28.77 2.67 8.54
N ASP A 133 29.35 3.46 7.66
CA ASP A 133 30.79 3.49 7.35
C ASP A 133 31.60 4.45 8.23
N GLY A 134 30.97 5.04 9.24
CA GLY A 134 31.56 5.98 10.19
C GLY A 134 31.72 7.41 9.67
N THR A 135 31.35 7.70 8.42
CA THR A 135 31.36 9.07 7.90
C THR A 135 30.24 9.91 8.51
N PRO A 136 30.44 11.22 8.74
CA PRO A 136 29.43 12.09 9.32
C PRO A 136 28.29 12.34 8.32
N PHE A 137 27.05 12.45 8.83
CA PHE A 137 25.91 12.95 8.08
C PHE A 137 25.89 14.48 8.15
N ASP A 138 25.84 15.13 7.00
CA ASP A 138 25.77 16.59 6.86
C ASP A 138 25.00 17.01 5.59
N ALA A 139 24.95 18.32 5.31
CA ALA A 139 24.26 18.85 4.14
C ALA A 139 24.89 18.41 2.81
N THR A 140 26.17 17.99 2.81
CA THR A 140 26.82 17.47 1.59
C THR A 140 26.28 16.08 1.24
N ALA A 141 25.90 15.30 2.24
CA ALA A 141 25.26 13.99 2.03
C ALA A 141 23.83 14.14 1.46
N VAL A 142 23.08 15.14 1.93
CA VAL A 142 21.75 15.46 1.35
C VAL A 142 21.91 15.82 -0.12
N LYS A 143 22.85 16.73 -0.44
CA LYS A 143 23.15 17.10 -1.82
C LYS A 143 23.55 15.89 -2.66
N ALA A 144 24.50 15.09 -2.22
CA ALA A 144 24.98 13.93 -2.95
C ALA A 144 23.86 12.93 -3.25
N SER A 145 22.97 12.68 -2.27
CA SER A 145 21.85 11.75 -2.43
C SER A 145 20.83 12.24 -3.45
N LEU A 146 20.42 13.53 -3.39
CA LEU A 146 19.42 14.07 -4.32
C LEU A 146 19.99 14.27 -5.73
N ASP A 147 21.25 14.71 -5.86
CA ASP A 147 21.94 14.80 -7.16
C ASP A 147 22.09 13.42 -7.80
N HIS A 148 22.40 12.38 -7.02
CA HIS A 148 22.44 10.99 -7.49
C HIS A 148 21.10 10.52 -8.06
N VAL A 149 19.99 10.85 -7.41
CA VAL A 149 18.65 10.49 -7.89
C VAL A 149 18.36 11.06 -9.27
N VAL A 150 18.78 12.28 -9.56
CA VAL A 150 18.50 12.97 -10.85
C VAL A 150 19.59 12.79 -11.89
N ASP A 151 20.73 12.19 -11.54
CA ASP A 151 21.81 11.90 -12.51
C ASP A 151 21.29 10.86 -13.53
N PRO A 152 21.32 11.17 -14.84
CA PRO A 152 20.89 10.21 -15.88
C PRO A 152 21.65 8.85 -15.81
N LYS A 153 22.86 8.81 -15.28
CA LYS A 153 23.66 7.60 -15.12
C LYS A 153 23.06 6.64 -14.07
N THR A 154 22.39 7.16 -13.08
CA THR A 154 21.70 6.37 -12.03
C THR A 154 20.52 5.57 -12.59
N LYS A 155 19.91 6.06 -13.68
CA LYS A 155 18.71 5.45 -14.28
C LYS A 155 17.54 5.33 -13.28
N SER A 156 17.41 6.30 -12.40
CA SER A 156 16.38 6.39 -11.39
C SER A 156 15.05 6.85 -12.01
N ALA A 157 14.23 5.92 -12.50
CA ALA A 157 12.96 6.28 -13.10
C ALA A 157 11.93 6.72 -12.04
N TYR A 158 11.76 5.90 -11.00
CA TYR A 158 10.73 6.14 -9.97
C TYR A 158 11.10 7.27 -9.01
N ALA A 159 12.27 7.20 -8.33
CA ALA A 159 12.65 8.21 -7.34
C ALA A 159 12.82 9.60 -7.98
N ALA A 160 13.40 9.69 -9.19
CA ALA A 160 13.49 10.94 -9.92
C ALA A 160 12.10 11.54 -10.25
N SER A 161 11.11 10.70 -10.55
CA SER A 161 9.73 11.18 -10.79
C SER A 161 9.07 11.81 -9.57
N LEU A 162 9.53 11.47 -8.36
CA LEU A 162 9.02 12.02 -7.10
C LEU A 162 9.49 13.46 -6.86
N ILE A 163 10.64 13.85 -7.44
CA ILE A 163 11.26 15.16 -7.27
C ILE A 163 11.46 15.88 -8.62
N THR A 164 10.60 15.63 -9.60
CA THR A 164 10.75 16.16 -10.97
C THR A 164 11.15 17.64 -11.07
N PRO A 165 10.65 18.59 -10.23
CA PRO A 165 11.10 19.97 -10.30
C PRO A 165 12.43 20.26 -9.58
N TYR A 166 13.11 19.25 -9.03
CA TYR A 166 14.40 19.44 -8.36
C TYR A 166 15.43 20.07 -9.32
N ARG A 167 16.09 21.10 -8.86
CA ARG A 167 17.14 21.82 -9.60
C ARG A 167 18.52 21.59 -9.00
N GLU A 168 18.65 21.81 -7.69
CA GLU A 168 19.90 21.68 -6.97
C GLU A 168 19.67 21.60 -5.46
N THR A 169 20.67 21.12 -4.71
CA THR A 169 20.77 21.32 -3.27
C THR A 169 21.96 22.23 -2.98
N ARG A 170 21.74 23.34 -2.26
CA ARG A 170 22.77 24.25 -1.79
C ARG A 170 23.15 23.89 -0.36
N VAL A 171 24.46 23.79 -0.12
CA VAL A 171 25.04 23.62 1.23
C VAL A 171 25.36 25.00 1.75
N THR A 172 24.53 25.56 2.62
CA THR A 172 24.71 26.91 3.17
C THR A 172 25.43 26.89 4.51
N ALA A 173 25.37 25.74 5.22
CA ALA A 173 26.20 25.42 6.39
C ALA A 173 26.34 23.90 6.48
N PRO A 174 27.26 23.35 7.27
CA PRO A 174 27.42 21.90 7.42
C PRO A 174 26.12 21.19 7.80
N ASN A 175 25.27 21.83 8.60
CA ASN A 175 23.97 21.29 9.03
C ASN A 175 22.75 21.99 8.39
N VAL A 176 22.93 22.72 7.26
CA VAL A 176 21.83 23.40 6.56
C VAL A 176 21.87 23.10 5.07
N ALA A 177 20.86 22.39 4.60
CA ALA A 177 20.65 22.06 3.18
C ALA A 177 19.43 22.82 2.63
N GLU A 178 19.61 23.54 1.52
CA GLU A 178 18.53 24.17 0.78
C GLU A 178 18.24 23.38 -0.49
N VAL A 179 17.07 22.72 -0.53
CA VAL A 179 16.58 22.03 -1.74
C VAL A 179 15.83 23.04 -2.59
N VAL A 180 16.36 23.32 -3.79
CA VAL A 180 15.85 24.33 -4.71
C VAL A 180 15.13 23.64 -5.87
N LEU A 181 13.94 24.11 -6.17
CA LEU A 181 13.06 23.61 -7.23
C LEU A 181 12.97 24.63 -8.37
N ALA A 182 12.73 24.14 -9.58
CA ALA A 182 12.48 24.98 -10.76
C ALA A 182 11.10 25.67 -10.72
N GLN A 183 10.16 25.11 -9.96
CA GLN A 183 8.79 25.62 -9.75
C GLN A 183 8.26 25.12 -8.40
N PRO A 184 7.23 25.75 -7.82
CA PRO A 184 6.61 25.28 -6.58
C PRO A 184 6.13 23.83 -6.71
N PHE A 185 6.37 23.04 -5.66
CA PHE A 185 5.98 21.62 -5.65
C PHE A 185 5.76 21.13 -4.22
N THR A 186 4.52 21.20 -3.75
CA THR A 186 4.14 20.82 -2.38
C THR A 186 4.29 19.33 -2.06
N PRO A 187 4.19 18.39 -3.03
CA PRO A 187 4.44 16.96 -2.77
C PRO A 187 5.90 16.60 -2.41
N LEU A 188 6.85 17.57 -2.45
CA LEU A 188 8.25 17.31 -2.11
C LEU A 188 8.44 16.71 -0.72
N LEU A 189 7.69 17.20 0.29
CA LEU A 189 7.81 16.68 1.66
C LEU A 189 7.44 15.21 1.73
N GLN A 190 6.35 14.81 1.06
CA GLN A 190 5.99 13.40 0.98
C GLN A 190 7.08 12.58 0.27
N ALA A 191 7.61 13.09 -0.85
CA ALA A 191 8.70 12.44 -1.57
C ALA A 191 9.91 12.18 -0.65
N LEU A 192 10.37 13.23 0.06
CA LEU A 192 11.53 13.18 0.97
C LEU A 192 11.30 12.34 2.25
N SER A 193 10.09 11.85 2.49
CA SER A 193 9.78 10.90 3.56
C SER A 193 9.89 9.44 3.13
N THR A 194 10.06 9.17 1.82
CA THR A 194 10.06 7.81 1.27
C THR A 194 11.41 7.11 1.36
N PRO A 195 11.46 5.77 1.45
CA PRO A 195 12.71 5.01 1.43
C PRO A 195 13.52 5.21 0.14
N SER A 196 12.85 5.48 -0.99
CA SER A 196 13.50 5.69 -2.30
C SER A 196 14.34 6.97 -2.35
N LEU A 197 14.09 7.91 -1.44
CA LEU A 197 14.86 9.14 -1.25
C LEU A 197 15.59 9.15 0.11
N GLY A 198 15.83 7.97 0.67
CA GLY A 198 16.66 7.79 1.85
C GLY A 198 18.09 8.31 1.63
N ILE A 199 18.69 8.88 2.68
CA ILE A 199 19.98 9.54 2.57
C ILE A 199 21.11 8.51 2.57
N GLN A 200 21.97 8.58 1.57
CA GLN A 200 23.08 7.66 1.31
C GLN A 200 24.43 8.30 1.66
N SER A 201 25.39 7.48 2.09
CA SER A 201 26.77 7.93 2.30
C SER A 201 27.38 8.43 0.98
N PRO A 202 27.93 9.66 0.93
CA PRO A 202 28.63 10.16 -0.24
C PRO A 202 29.81 9.26 -0.65
N LYS A 203 30.45 8.59 0.32
CA LYS A 203 31.54 7.65 0.07
C LYS A 203 31.02 6.40 -0.66
N ALA A 204 29.88 5.85 -0.26
CA ALA A 204 29.25 4.72 -0.95
C ALA A 204 28.77 5.09 -2.36
N LEU A 205 28.24 6.30 -2.55
CA LEU A 205 27.82 6.81 -3.85
C LEU A 205 28.98 7.05 -4.83
N ALA A 206 30.20 7.24 -4.33
CA ALA A 206 31.38 7.38 -5.17
C ALA A 206 31.91 6.05 -5.73
N GLU A 207 31.44 4.90 -5.19
CA GLU A 207 31.81 3.58 -5.69
C GLU A 207 31.11 3.28 -7.04
N PRO A 208 31.75 2.49 -7.92
CA PRO A 208 31.10 2.02 -9.12
C PRO A 208 29.82 1.24 -8.80
N SER A 209 28.78 1.37 -9.63
CA SER A 209 27.50 0.68 -9.43
C SER A 209 27.61 -0.84 -9.27
N THR A 210 28.65 -1.45 -9.85
CA THR A 210 28.93 -2.90 -9.74
C THR A 210 29.48 -3.32 -8.36
N SER A 211 30.07 -2.39 -7.60
CA SER A 211 30.62 -2.60 -6.25
C SER A 211 29.81 -1.90 -5.17
N TYR A 212 28.76 -1.18 -5.55
CA TYR A 212 27.90 -0.46 -4.61
C TYR A 212 27.39 -1.36 -3.48
N ARG A 213 27.48 -0.87 -2.25
CA ARG A 213 26.88 -1.47 -1.05
C ARG A 213 26.04 -0.41 -0.36
N PRO A 214 24.83 -0.76 0.14
CA PRO A 214 23.98 0.18 0.83
C PRO A 214 24.65 0.68 2.12
N VAL A 215 24.86 1.97 2.22
CA VAL A 215 25.39 2.63 3.42
C VAL A 215 24.51 3.83 3.74
N GLY A 216 23.65 3.65 4.74
CA GLY A 216 22.74 4.66 5.26
C GLY A 216 23.09 5.04 6.70
N THR A 217 22.16 5.74 7.34
CA THR A 217 22.21 6.12 8.77
C THR A 217 21.26 5.29 9.62
N GLY A 218 20.51 4.36 9.01
CA GLY A 218 19.40 3.64 9.62
C GLY A 218 19.76 2.69 10.77
N PRO A 219 18.72 2.12 11.42
CA PRO A 219 18.88 1.25 12.61
C PRO A 219 19.56 -0.08 12.31
N PHE A 220 19.61 -0.50 11.04
CA PHE A 220 20.31 -1.70 10.61
C PHE A 220 21.25 -1.39 9.45
N ALA A 221 22.40 -2.03 9.45
CA ALA A 221 23.40 -1.96 8.38
C ALA A 221 23.30 -3.22 7.49
N PHE A 222 23.57 -3.03 6.21
CA PHE A 222 23.65 -4.13 5.24
C PHE A 222 24.81 -5.08 5.60
N GLU A 223 24.52 -6.39 5.69
CA GLU A 223 25.52 -7.43 5.89
C GLU A 223 25.74 -8.22 4.60
N GLN A 224 24.67 -8.80 4.02
CA GLN A 224 24.78 -9.70 2.88
C GLN A 224 23.50 -9.73 2.05
N TRP A 225 23.65 -9.87 0.74
CA TRP A 225 22.59 -10.17 -0.20
C TRP A 225 22.88 -11.46 -0.97
N GLU A 226 22.09 -12.50 -0.73
CA GLU A 226 22.04 -13.73 -1.53
C GLU A 226 20.95 -13.56 -2.59
N GLN A 227 21.35 -13.16 -3.79
CA GLN A 227 20.41 -12.79 -4.86
C GLN A 227 19.34 -13.86 -5.09
N GLY A 228 18.08 -13.44 -5.13
CA GLY A 228 16.93 -14.32 -5.31
C GLY A 228 16.58 -15.19 -4.10
N ARG A 229 17.32 -15.11 -3.00
CA ARG A 229 17.09 -15.91 -1.80
C ARG A 229 16.79 -15.07 -0.57
N ARG A 230 17.72 -14.20 -0.12
CA ARG A 230 17.54 -13.39 1.07
C ARG A 230 18.48 -12.20 1.14
N GLU A 231 18.12 -11.25 1.99
CA GLU A 231 18.98 -10.16 2.41
C GLU A 231 19.08 -10.13 3.92
N THR A 232 20.29 -9.95 4.45
CA THR A 232 20.60 -9.92 5.89
C THR A 232 21.10 -8.55 6.28
N LEU A 233 20.47 -7.99 7.32
CA LEU A 233 20.85 -6.75 7.96
C LEU A 233 21.28 -7.02 9.40
N VAL A 234 22.27 -6.26 9.90
CA VAL A 234 22.73 -6.32 11.30
C VAL A 234 22.46 -5.01 12.00
N ARG A 235 22.26 -5.04 13.31
CA ARG A 235 22.04 -3.86 14.15
C ARG A 235 23.15 -2.84 13.95
N ASN A 236 22.76 -1.58 13.72
CA ASN A 236 23.69 -0.45 13.78
C ASN A 236 23.92 -0.07 15.25
N ALA A 237 25.10 -0.40 15.79
CA ALA A 237 25.46 -0.12 17.18
C ALA A 237 25.64 1.38 17.48
N ALA A 238 25.77 2.23 16.44
CA ALA A 238 25.91 3.67 16.56
C ALA A 238 24.59 4.43 16.30
N TYR A 239 23.46 3.73 16.12
CA TYR A 239 22.19 4.37 15.79
C TYR A 239 21.71 5.31 16.91
N SER A 240 21.44 6.57 16.54
CA SER A 240 21.04 7.62 17.49
C SER A 240 19.98 8.58 16.93
N SER A 241 19.46 8.32 15.72
CA SER A 241 18.56 9.21 14.99
C SER A 241 17.17 8.62 14.73
N PRO A 242 16.44 8.11 15.75
CA PRO A 242 15.10 7.57 15.50
C PRO A 242 14.15 8.66 14.97
N PRO A 243 13.17 8.27 14.12
CA PRO A 243 12.15 9.20 13.66
C PRO A 243 11.29 9.67 14.83
N ASP A 244 10.65 10.80 14.67
CA ASP A 244 9.60 11.22 15.60
C ASP A 244 8.49 10.17 15.68
N GLY A 245 8.00 9.86 16.89
CA GLY A 245 7.04 8.79 17.15
C GLY A 245 7.64 7.39 17.34
N ALA A 246 8.97 7.23 17.36
CA ALA A 246 9.62 6.00 17.84
C ALA A 246 9.35 5.78 19.33
N THR A 247 9.27 4.50 19.76
CA THR A 247 8.94 4.16 21.16
C THR A 247 10.15 4.16 22.09
N HIS A 248 11.36 4.16 21.53
CA HIS A 248 12.62 4.24 22.30
C HIS A 248 13.68 5.06 21.56
N THR A 249 14.82 5.25 22.18
CA THR A 249 16.02 5.88 21.61
C THR A 249 17.20 4.92 21.68
N GLY A 250 18.20 5.12 20.81
CA GLY A 250 19.38 4.26 20.75
C GLY A 250 19.25 3.14 19.71
N THR A 251 19.92 2.02 19.97
CA THR A 251 20.00 0.90 19.01
C THR A 251 18.68 0.12 18.92
N ALA A 252 18.41 -0.47 17.76
CA ALA A 252 17.30 -1.42 17.62
C ALA A 252 17.41 -2.59 18.61
N TYR A 253 16.29 -3.20 18.98
CA TYR A 253 16.29 -4.35 19.90
C TYR A 253 16.82 -5.62 19.23
N LEU A 254 16.47 -5.89 17.97
CA LEU A 254 16.95 -7.05 17.21
C LEU A 254 18.45 -6.93 16.88
N GLU A 255 19.17 -8.06 16.93
CA GLU A 255 20.57 -8.15 16.48
C GLU A 255 20.64 -8.26 14.95
N LYS A 256 19.72 -9.01 14.37
CA LYS A 256 19.63 -9.25 12.91
C LYS A 256 18.20 -9.19 12.43
N LEU A 257 18.07 -8.71 11.19
CA LEU A 257 16.84 -8.74 10.43
C LEU A 257 17.14 -9.42 9.09
N VAL A 258 16.43 -10.51 8.81
CA VAL A 258 16.61 -11.31 7.60
C VAL A 258 15.34 -11.24 6.77
N PHE A 259 15.44 -10.82 5.52
CA PHE A 259 14.35 -10.84 4.55
C PHE A 259 14.52 -12.06 3.64
N GLU A 260 13.65 -13.06 3.81
CA GLU A 260 13.60 -14.25 2.93
C GLU A 260 12.68 -13.98 1.73
N PHE A 261 13.18 -14.24 0.52
CA PHE A 261 12.40 -14.07 -0.71
C PHE A 261 11.61 -15.34 -1.02
N VAL A 262 10.32 -15.31 -0.70
CA VAL A 262 9.39 -16.45 -0.89
C VAL A 262 8.23 -15.97 -1.76
N PRO A 263 8.37 -15.98 -3.10
CA PRO A 263 7.37 -15.40 -4.01
C PRO A 263 6.00 -16.08 -3.94
N GLU A 264 5.98 -17.40 -3.73
CA GLU A 264 4.76 -18.19 -3.74
C GLU A 264 3.98 -18.02 -2.43
N ASP A 265 2.72 -17.55 -2.53
CA ASP A 265 1.91 -17.13 -1.38
C ASP A 265 1.62 -18.27 -0.38
N ALA A 266 1.29 -19.48 -0.88
CA ALA A 266 0.97 -20.62 -0.02
C ALA A 266 2.22 -21.13 0.72
N THR A 267 3.37 -21.14 0.05
CA THR A 267 4.66 -21.51 0.65
C THR A 267 5.05 -20.52 1.74
N ARG A 268 4.90 -19.22 1.47
CA ARG A 268 5.21 -18.16 2.44
C ARG A 268 4.29 -18.23 3.66
N PHE A 269 2.99 -18.46 3.46
CA PHE A 269 2.02 -18.67 4.54
C PHE A 269 2.34 -19.93 5.35
N GLY A 270 2.66 -21.05 4.70
CA GLY A 270 3.07 -22.29 5.35
C GLY A 270 4.35 -22.13 6.19
N ALA A 271 5.32 -21.35 5.70
CA ALA A 271 6.56 -21.06 6.44
C ALA A 271 6.33 -20.23 7.71
N LEU A 272 5.36 -19.30 7.73
CA LEU A 272 4.92 -18.59 8.93
C LEU A 272 4.28 -19.57 9.92
N THR A 273 3.28 -20.34 9.47
CA THR A 273 2.50 -21.22 10.37
C THR A 273 3.30 -22.39 10.91
N SER A 274 4.40 -22.79 10.24
CA SER A 274 5.36 -23.80 10.74
C SER A 274 6.47 -23.22 11.62
N GLY A 275 6.54 -21.90 11.82
CA GLY A 275 7.56 -21.24 12.63
C GLY A 275 8.93 -21.05 11.94
N GLN A 276 9.04 -21.33 10.63
CA GLN A 276 10.26 -21.06 9.86
C GLN A 276 10.47 -19.56 9.64
N LEU A 277 9.37 -18.79 9.54
CA LEU A 277 9.36 -17.33 9.49
C LEU A 277 8.61 -16.81 10.71
N GLN A 278 9.07 -15.68 11.26
CA GLN A 278 8.41 -15.01 12.37
C GLN A 278 7.41 -13.93 11.88
N GLY A 279 7.49 -13.54 10.61
CA GLY A 279 6.54 -12.62 10.00
C GLY A 279 6.54 -12.75 8.49
N ILE A 280 5.44 -12.35 7.86
CA ILE A 280 5.31 -12.35 6.38
C ILE A 280 4.56 -11.12 5.87
N ALA A 281 4.96 -10.63 4.72
CA ALA A 281 4.15 -9.75 3.88
C ALA A 281 3.19 -10.55 3.01
N GLY A 282 2.01 -10.00 2.72
CA GLY A 282 1.07 -10.56 1.75
C GLY A 282 0.48 -11.90 2.20
N VAL A 283 -0.18 -11.91 3.37
CA VAL A 283 -1.05 -13.04 3.76
C VAL A 283 -2.14 -13.18 2.70
N PRO A 284 -2.34 -14.38 2.11
CA PRO A 284 -3.39 -14.57 1.12
C PRO A 284 -4.77 -14.23 1.69
N PRO A 285 -5.64 -13.48 0.98
CA PRO A 285 -6.97 -13.12 1.48
C PRO A 285 -7.80 -14.32 1.93
N VAL A 286 -7.69 -15.44 1.21
CA VAL A 286 -8.37 -16.71 1.56
C VAL A 286 -7.90 -17.28 2.90
N SER A 287 -6.65 -17.06 3.28
CA SER A 287 -6.04 -17.55 4.53
C SER A 287 -6.09 -16.54 5.68
N ALA A 288 -6.45 -15.29 5.40
CA ALA A 288 -6.43 -14.21 6.39
C ALA A 288 -7.39 -14.46 7.57
N GLY A 289 -8.57 -15.06 7.29
CA GLY A 289 -9.50 -15.47 8.35
C GLY A 289 -8.91 -16.55 9.25
N GLN A 290 -8.34 -17.59 8.66
CA GLN A 290 -7.69 -18.67 9.39
C GLN A 290 -6.56 -18.14 10.30
N LEU A 291 -5.71 -17.23 9.78
CA LEU A 291 -4.61 -16.68 10.56
C LEU A 291 -5.11 -15.83 11.73
N ALA A 292 -6.16 -15.00 11.50
CA ALA A 292 -6.73 -14.13 12.52
C ALA A 292 -7.33 -14.93 13.70
N ASP A 293 -7.87 -16.12 13.41
CA ASP A 293 -8.50 -17.01 14.41
C ASP A 293 -7.49 -18.01 15.03
N GLN A 294 -6.29 -18.10 14.48
CA GLN A 294 -5.28 -19.08 14.93
C GLN A 294 -4.48 -18.52 16.11
N ALA A 295 -4.54 -19.20 17.27
CA ALA A 295 -3.70 -18.87 18.41
C ALA A 295 -2.21 -18.88 18.03
N GLY A 296 -1.44 -17.91 18.56
CA GLY A 296 0.00 -17.80 18.31
C GLY A 296 0.37 -16.88 17.14
N PHE A 297 -0.60 -16.27 16.45
CA PHE A 297 -0.35 -15.34 15.36
C PHE A 297 -1.21 -14.07 15.46
N THR A 298 -0.69 -12.98 14.89
CA THR A 298 -1.40 -11.70 14.73
C THR A 298 -1.46 -11.34 13.27
N LEU A 299 -2.67 -11.02 12.76
CA LEU A 299 -2.90 -10.47 11.43
C LEU A 299 -3.07 -8.96 11.52
N HIS A 300 -2.20 -8.21 10.84
CA HIS A 300 -2.40 -6.79 10.58
C HIS A 300 -3.04 -6.60 9.21
N SER A 301 -4.14 -5.84 9.18
CA SER A 301 -4.91 -5.54 7.98
C SER A 301 -5.11 -4.04 7.87
N THR A 302 -4.47 -3.40 6.90
CA THR A 302 -4.50 -1.93 6.76
C THR A 302 -4.69 -1.55 5.30
N GLU A 303 -5.66 -0.68 5.02
CA GLU A 303 -5.87 -0.13 3.68
C GLU A 303 -4.66 0.70 3.24
N THR A 304 -4.17 0.44 2.03
CA THR A 304 -2.99 1.11 1.49
C THR A 304 -3.41 2.43 0.83
N PRO A 305 -2.78 3.57 1.16
CA PRO A 305 -3.07 4.84 0.49
C PRO A 305 -2.49 4.88 -0.92
N GLY A 306 -3.10 5.71 -1.76
CA GLY A 306 -2.72 5.91 -3.16
C GLY A 306 -3.88 5.66 -4.11
N LEU A 307 -3.59 5.04 -5.25
CA LEU A 307 -4.62 4.62 -6.19
C LEU A 307 -5.16 3.24 -5.83
N ASN A 308 -6.47 3.09 -5.97
CA ASN A 308 -7.13 1.80 -5.98
C ASN A 308 -6.53 0.90 -7.06
N TYR A 309 -6.74 -0.42 -6.95
CA TYR A 309 -6.54 -1.28 -8.09
C TYR A 309 -7.62 -0.97 -9.12
N ASN A 310 -7.16 -0.45 -10.24
CA ASN A 310 -8.01 -0.03 -11.34
C ASN A 310 -7.66 -0.80 -12.61
N VAL A 311 -8.66 -1.09 -13.43
CA VAL A 311 -8.47 -1.43 -14.84
C VAL A 311 -8.52 -0.13 -15.63
N TYR A 312 -7.42 0.20 -16.29
CA TYR A 312 -7.27 1.42 -17.09
C TYR A 312 -7.66 1.14 -18.53
N LEU A 313 -8.43 2.05 -19.11
CA LEU A 313 -8.95 1.97 -20.47
C LEU A 313 -8.21 2.95 -21.35
N ASN A 314 -7.47 2.44 -22.33
CA ASN A 314 -6.71 3.25 -23.28
C ASN A 314 -7.67 3.98 -24.24
N GLY A 315 -7.95 5.25 -23.96
CA GLY A 315 -8.85 6.09 -24.75
C GLY A 315 -8.28 6.58 -26.08
N THR A 316 -7.03 6.22 -26.44
CA THR A 316 -6.38 6.74 -27.65
C THR A 316 -6.50 5.85 -28.87
N ARG A 317 -7.02 4.62 -28.70
CA ARG A 317 -7.09 3.64 -29.79
C ARG A 317 -8.37 2.83 -29.82
N GLY A 318 -8.66 2.28 -30.98
CA GLY A 318 -9.71 1.32 -31.20
C GLY A 318 -11.10 1.74 -30.71
N PRO A 319 -11.93 0.79 -30.29
CA PRO A 319 -13.27 1.06 -29.81
C PRO A 319 -13.33 1.94 -28.55
N LEU A 320 -12.28 1.93 -27.72
CA LEU A 320 -12.23 2.69 -26.48
C LEU A 320 -11.98 4.21 -26.65
N GLN A 321 -11.76 4.69 -27.89
CA GLN A 321 -11.82 6.12 -28.20
C GLN A 321 -13.20 6.70 -27.90
N ASP A 322 -14.26 5.89 -28.07
CA ASP A 322 -15.63 6.30 -27.76
C ASP A 322 -15.91 6.12 -26.24
N VAL A 323 -16.26 7.21 -25.57
CA VAL A 323 -16.64 7.19 -24.16
C VAL A 323 -17.87 6.31 -23.89
N ALA A 324 -18.78 6.17 -24.85
CA ALA A 324 -19.95 5.29 -24.71
C ALA A 324 -19.53 3.82 -24.60
N VAL A 325 -18.49 3.40 -25.34
CA VAL A 325 -17.92 2.03 -25.24
C VAL A 325 -17.22 1.84 -23.91
N ARG A 326 -16.45 2.84 -23.42
CA ARG A 326 -15.81 2.75 -22.10
C ARG A 326 -16.84 2.64 -20.97
N ARG A 327 -17.89 3.48 -21.01
CA ARG A 327 -19.00 3.41 -20.05
C ARG A 327 -19.77 2.10 -20.14
N ALA A 328 -19.96 1.57 -21.35
CA ALA A 328 -20.61 0.29 -21.55
C ALA A 328 -19.82 -0.86 -20.92
N LEU A 329 -18.50 -0.86 -21.08
CA LEU A 329 -17.64 -1.86 -20.42
C LEU A 329 -17.73 -1.76 -18.89
N SER A 330 -17.70 -0.56 -18.32
CA SER A 330 -17.88 -0.34 -16.88
C SER A 330 -19.25 -0.83 -16.40
N ALA A 331 -20.34 -0.51 -17.13
CA ALA A 331 -21.70 -0.95 -16.79
C ALA A 331 -21.93 -2.46 -16.98
N ALA A 332 -21.07 -3.14 -17.74
CA ALA A 332 -21.15 -4.58 -17.95
C ALA A 332 -20.61 -5.40 -16.78
N VAL A 333 -19.83 -4.79 -15.86
CA VAL A 333 -19.08 -5.50 -14.82
C VAL A 333 -19.71 -5.30 -13.44
N ASP A 334 -20.09 -6.39 -12.78
CA ASP A 334 -20.53 -6.44 -11.38
C ASP A 334 -19.28 -6.49 -10.47
N VAL A 335 -18.62 -5.34 -10.32
CA VAL A 335 -17.40 -5.23 -9.52
C VAL A 335 -17.62 -5.66 -8.07
N PRO A 336 -18.69 -5.24 -7.36
CA PRO A 336 -18.90 -5.64 -5.98
C PRO A 336 -18.95 -7.16 -5.80
N LYS A 337 -19.72 -7.85 -6.62
CA LYS A 337 -19.86 -9.31 -6.55
C LYS A 337 -18.54 -10.02 -6.90
N LEU A 338 -17.79 -9.49 -7.85
CA LEU A 338 -16.50 -10.04 -8.26
C LEU A 338 -15.47 -9.92 -7.14
N VAL A 339 -15.37 -8.75 -6.52
CA VAL A 339 -14.44 -8.48 -5.41
C VAL A 339 -14.78 -9.34 -4.19
N ASP A 340 -16.05 -9.43 -3.82
CA ASP A 340 -16.49 -10.26 -2.69
C ASP A 340 -16.13 -11.74 -2.89
N ASN A 341 -16.39 -12.28 -4.09
CA ASN A 341 -16.09 -13.67 -4.43
C ASN A 341 -14.59 -14.01 -4.42
N VAL A 342 -13.73 -13.05 -4.81
CA VAL A 342 -12.28 -13.29 -4.90
C VAL A 342 -11.56 -13.01 -3.57
N TYR A 343 -12.01 -12.00 -2.83
CA TYR A 343 -11.28 -11.51 -1.65
C TYR A 343 -12.00 -11.76 -0.31
N PHE A 344 -13.17 -12.44 -0.32
CA PHE A 344 -13.86 -12.89 0.90
C PHE A 344 -14.13 -11.74 1.89
N GLY A 345 -14.48 -10.56 1.38
CA GLY A 345 -14.71 -9.36 2.18
C GLY A 345 -13.46 -8.71 2.78
N ARG A 346 -12.25 -9.19 2.45
CA ARG A 346 -10.98 -8.64 2.99
C ARG A 346 -10.53 -7.37 2.27
N TYR A 347 -10.91 -7.21 1.02
CA TYR A 347 -10.59 -6.02 0.23
C TYR A 347 -11.87 -5.23 -0.03
N PRO A 348 -11.93 -3.93 0.35
CA PRO A 348 -13.06 -3.09 0.05
C PRO A 348 -13.25 -2.87 -1.44
N VAL A 349 -14.49 -2.82 -1.90
CA VAL A 349 -14.81 -2.42 -3.28
C VAL A 349 -14.42 -0.96 -3.49
N ALA A 350 -13.72 -0.69 -4.60
CA ALA A 350 -13.33 0.66 -4.96
C ALA A 350 -14.47 1.41 -5.68
N ASP A 351 -14.59 2.70 -5.40
CA ASP A 351 -15.59 3.59 -6.00
C ASP A 351 -14.99 4.91 -6.54
N ASN A 352 -13.66 4.99 -6.57
CA ASN A 352 -12.90 6.20 -6.88
C ASN A 352 -11.52 5.81 -7.43
N PRO A 353 -10.81 6.62 -8.21
CA PRO A 353 -9.40 6.37 -8.50
C PRO A 353 -8.53 6.32 -7.24
N LEU A 354 -8.76 7.22 -6.25
CA LEU A 354 -8.04 7.21 -4.96
C LEU A 354 -8.65 6.23 -3.98
N THR A 355 -7.80 5.66 -3.11
CA THR A 355 -8.28 4.94 -1.92
C THR A 355 -8.84 5.93 -0.91
N ARG A 356 -9.84 5.50 -0.12
CA ARG A 356 -10.52 6.36 0.86
C ARG A 356 -9.63 6.84 2.03
N VAL A 357 -8.48 6.20 2.20
CA VAL A 357 -7.47 6.58 3.21
C VAL A 357 -6.43 7.58 2.67
N THR A 358 -6.53 7.95 1.37
CA THR A 358 -5.67 8.97 0.76
C THR A 358 -6.25 10.36 0.99
N ALA A 359 -5.39 11.33 1.29
CA ALA A 359 -5.82 12.73 1.37
C ALA A 359 -6.52 13.18 0.08
N ALA A 360 -7.45 14.11 0.20
CA ALA A 360 -8.28 14.62 -0.89
C ALA A 360 -9.13 13.57 -1.63
N TYR A 361 -9.37 12.38 -1.05
CA TYR A 361 -10.41 11.47 -1.53
C TYR A 361 -11.77 12.19 -1.48
N ASP A 362 -12.47 12.19 -2.59
CA ASP A 362 -13.80 12.80 -2.71
C ASP A 362 -14.87 11.73 -2.92
N ALA A 363 -15.62 11.43 -1.87
CA ALA A 363 -16.69 10.43 -1.90
C ALA A 363 -17.82 10.80 -2.89
N SER A 364 -18.00 12.08 -3.26
CA SER A 364 -19.06 12.51 -4.18
C SER A 364 -18.78 12.09 -5.63
N ALA A 365 -17.50 11.88 -5.99
CA ALA A 365 -17.09 11.46 -7.33
C ALA A 365 -17.67 10.09 -7.74
N ARG A 366 -18.02 9.22 -6.76
CA ARG A 366 -18.70 7.94 -7.03
C ARG A 366 -19.99 8.10 -7.82
N GLY A 367 -20.63 9.26 -7.78
CA GLY A 367 -21.83 9.54 -8.56
C GLY A 367 -21.61 9.52 -10.08
N GLU A 368 -20.38 9.66 -10.54
CA GLU A 368 -19.99 9.57 -11.94
C GLU A 368 -19.73 8.13 -12.42
N LEU A 369 -19.59 7.20 -11.47
CA LEU A 369 -19.27 5.80 -11.78
C LEU A 369 -20.46 5.08 -12.38
N ALA A 370 -20.25 4.41 -13.53
CA ALA A 370 -21.23 3.50 -14.09
C ALA A 370 -21.31 2.24 -13.22
N THR A 371 -22.42 2.04 -12.54
CA THR A 371 -22.70 0.81 -11.78
C THR A 371 -23.15 -0.32 -12.70
N TYR A 372 -23.10 -1.57 -12.20
CA TYR A 372 -23.51 -2.76 -12.95
C TYR A 372 -24.94 -2.65 -13.48
N GLN A 373 -25.09 -2.49 -14.78
CA GLN A 373 -26.34 -2.38 -15.53
C GLN A 373 -26.13 -2.95 -16.94
N PRO A 374 -26.17 -4.28 -17.12
CA PRO A 374 -25.85 -4.92 -18.40
C PRO A 374 -26.78 -4.49 -19.55
N GLU A 375 -28.02 -4.14 -19.27
CA GLU A 375 -28.94 -3.63 -20.29
C GLU A 375 -28.56 -2.20 -20.73
N LEU A 376 -28.11 -1.36 -19.80
CA LEU A 376 -27.55 -0.04 -20.16
C LEU A 376 -26.26 -0.21 -20.99
N ALA A 377 -25.41 -1.18 -20.63
CA ALA A 377 -24.21 -1.48 -21.42
C ALA A 377 -24.55 -1.82 -22.87
N LYS A 378 -25.57 -2.67 -23.10
CA LYS A 378 -26.04 -3.01 -24.43
C LYS A 378 -26.58 -1.79 -25.18
N GLN A 379 -27.37 -0.94 -24.51
CA GLN A 379 -27.91 0.29 -25.11
C GLN A 379 -26.79 1.28 -25.52
N LEU A 380 -25.78 1.47 -24.66
CA LEU A 380 -24.63 2.34 -24.97
C LEU A 380 -23.85 1.80 -26.18
N LEU A 381 -23.67 0.48 -26.28
CA LEU A 381 -23.01 -0.15 -27.42
C LEU A 381 -23.84 0.01 -28.71
N ASP A 382 -25.16 -0.14 -28.62
CA ASP A 382 -26.06 0.09 -29.76
C ASP A 382 -25.98 1.53 -30.26
N GLN A 383 -26.01 2.52 -29.35
CA GLN A 383 -25.85 3.95 -29.65
C GLN A 383 -24.48 4.27 -30.28
N ALA A 384 -23.42 3.58 -29.84
CA ALA A 384 -22.08 3.69 -30.39
C ALA A 384 -21.93 2.99 -31.77
N GLY A 385 -23.01 2.37 -32.30
CA GLY A 385 -23.04 1.69 -33.59
C GLY A 385 -22.59 0.23 -33.56
N TRP A 386 -22.34 -0.33 -32.38
CA TRP A 386 -22.02 -1.75 -32.19
C TRP A 386 -23.33 -2.57 -31.97
N ASN A 387 -24.26 -2.52 -32.91
CA ASN A 387 -25.65 -2.95 -32.75
C ASN A 387 -25.98 -4.30 -33.41
N ARG A 388 -24.98 -5.00 -33.97
CA ARG A 388 -25.16 -6.34 -34.55
C ARG A 388 -24.28 -7.35 -33.85
N LEU A 389 -24.76 -8.59 -33.73
CA LEU A 389 -23.97 -9.72 -33.23
C LEU A 389 -23.52 -10.60 -34.41
N ASN A 390 -22.29 -11.11 -34.35
CA ASN A 390 -21.81 -12.15 -35.26
C ASN A 390 -22.24 -13.54 -34.78
N GLY A 391 -21.89 -14.60 -35.53
CA GLY A 391 -22.24 -15.98 -35.20
C GLY A 391 -21.68 -16.48 -33.86
N ASP A 392 -20.62 -15.83 -33.31
CA ASP A 392 -20.01 -16.17 -32.01
C ASP A 392 -20.59 -15.38 -30.85
N GLY A 393 -21.59 -14.50 -31.11
CA GLY A 393 -22.24 -13.67 -30.10
C GLY A 393 -21.47 -12.39 -29.74
N TYR A 394 -20.45 -11.99 -30.53
CA TYR A 394 -19.75 -10.72 -30.33
C TYR A 394 -20.34 -9.61 -31.20
N ARG A 395 -20.30 -8.40 -30.68
CA ARG A 395 -20.77 -7.21 -31.39
C ARG A 395 -19.85 -6.85 -32.54
N VAL A 396 -20.44 -6.35 -33.63
CA VAL A 396 -19.72 -5.93 -34.84
C VAL A 396 -20.22 -4.57 -35.32
N LYS A 397 -19.26 -3.76 -35.82
CA LYS A 397 -19.48 -2.48 -36.49
C LYS A 397 -18.56 -2.42 -37.72
N ASP A 398 -19.10 -2.08 -38.88
CA ASP A 398 -18.38 -1.98 -40.15
C ASP A 398 -17.53 -3.23 -40.47
N GLY A 399 -18.12 -4.42 -40.21
CA GLY A 399 -17.44 -5.70 -40.43
C GLY A 399 -16.36 -6.06 -39.40
N ARG A 400 -16.08 -5.20 -38.44
CA ARG A 400 -15.08 -5.44 -37.38
C ARG A 400 -15.75 -5.90 -36.10
N ARG A 401 -15.15 -6.88 -35.43
CA ARG A 401 -15.57 -7.35 -34.09
C ARG A 401 -15.16 -6.32 -33.03
N LEU A 402 -16.02 -6.13 -32.03
CA LEU A 402 -15.67 -5.38 -30.80
C LEU A 402 -14.76 -6.23 -29.95
N SER A 403 -13.46 -6.09 -30.17
CA SER A 403 -12.41 -6.88 -29.53
C SER A 403 -11.40 -5.93 -28.89
N LEU A 404 -11.04 -6.21 -27.62
CA LEU A 404 -10.14 -5.44 -26.78
C LEU A 404 -8.97 -6.31 -26.37
N VAL A 405 -7.76 -5.76 -26.33
CA VAL A 405 -6.52 -6.45 -25.92
C VAL A 405 -6.16 -6.05 -24.50
N TRP A 406 -6.08 -7.04 -23.61
CA TRP A 406 -5.63 -6.91 -22.23
C TRP A 406 -4.49 -7.88 -21.97
N PRO A 407 -3.21 -7.47 -22.12
CA PRO A 407 -2.07 -8.36 -21.93
C PRO A 407 -1.99 -8.86 -20.50
N TYR A 408 -1.49 -10.07 -20.33
CA TYR A 408 -1.29 -10.75 -19.07
C TYR A 408 0.17 -11.12 -18.87
N TRP A 409 0.75 -10.72 -17.74
CA TRP A 409 2.14 -10.93 -17.36
C TRP A 409 2.22 -11.65 -16.00
N PRO A 410 2.41 -12.99 -15.98
CA PRO A 410 2.32 -13.78 -14.75
C PRO A 410 3.31 -13.37 -13.65
N GLU A 411 4.56 -13.02 -14.03
CA GLU A 411 5.61 -12.69 -13.08
C GLU A 411 5.32 -11.41 -12.29
N GLY A 412 4.49 -10.52 -12.82
CA GLY A 412 4.06 -9.28 -12.16
C GLY A 412 2.65 -9.32 -11.60
N THR A 413 1.89 -10.38 -11.89
CA THR A 413 0.52 -10.53 -11.40
C THR A 413 0.53 -11.06 -9.97
N ARG A 414 -0.23 -10.40 -9.10
CA ARG A 414 -0.34 -10.71 -7.67
C ARG A 414 -1.78 -10.52 -7.20
N GLU A 415 -2.06 -10.85 -5.95
CA GLU A 415 -3.35 -10.58 -5.32
C GLU A 415 -4.53 -11.17 -6.10
N GLN A 416 -4.33 -12.32 -6.76
CA GLN A 416 -5.33 -13.01 -7.59
C GLN A 416 -5.97 -12.13 -8.69
N ARG A 417 -5.25 -11.11 -9.18
CA ARG A 417 -5.73 -10.19 -10.22
C ARG A 417 -6.14 -10.90 -11.51
N GLU A 418 -5.53 -12.05 -11.80
CA GLU A 418 -5.91 -12.87 -12.96
C GLU A 418 -7.35 -13.37 -12.85
N VAL A 419 -7.76 -13.86 -11.68
CA VAL A 419 -9.14 -14.32 -11.43
C VAL A 419 -10.13 -13.17 -11.61
N VAL A 420 -9.78 -11.96 -11.11
CA VAL A 420 -10.59 -10.75 -11.33
C VAL A 420 -10.72 -10.44 -12.82
N ALA A 421 -9.60 -10.48 -13.54
CA ALA A 421 -9.58 -10.17 -14.98
C ALA A 421 -10.39 -11.18 -15.81
N GLU A 422 -10.31 -12.47 -15.49
CA GLU A 422 -11.15 -13.51 -16.10
C GLU A 422 -12.64 -13.28 -15.81
N GLY A 423 -12.99 -12.85 -14.60
CA GLY A 423 -14.36 -12.48 -14.24
C GLY A 423 -14.86 -11.28 -15.05
N ILE A 424 -14.05 -10.24 -15.23
CA ILE A 424 -14.37 -9.08 -16.08
C ILE A 424 -14.54 -9.52 -17.54
N GLN A 425 -13.63 -10.36 -18.06
CA GLN A 425 -13.71 -10.91 -19.41
C GLN A 425 -15.02 -11.65 -19.66
N ALA A 426 -15.42 -12.52 -18.72
CA ALA A 426 -16.65 -13.29 -18.82
C ALA A 426 -17.90 -12.39 -18.83
N GLN A 427 -17.92 -11.35 -17.98
CA GLN A 427 -19.05 -10.41 -17.91
C GLN A 427 -19.10 -9.50 -19.15
N ALA A 428 -17.97 -9.02 -19.67
CA ALA A 428 -17.88 -8.28 -20.93
C ALA A 428 -18.44 -9.10 -22.12
N ARG A 429 -18.14 -10.40 -22.18
CA ARG A 429 -18.68 -11.31 -23.19
C ARG A 429 -20.22 -11.36 -23.16
N SER A 430 -20.85 -11.28 -21.99
CA SER A 430 -22.32 -11.35 -21.85
C SER A 430 -23.05 -10.20 -22.56
N VAL A 431 -22.34 -9.08 -22.80
CA VAL A 431 -22.86 -7.93 -23.56
C VAL A 431 -22.28 -7.84 -24.97
N GLY A 432 -21.51 -8.85 -25.41
CA GLY A 432 -20.95 -8.98 -26.75
C GLY A 432 -19.59 -8.31 -26.96
N ILE A 433 -18.84 -7.99 -25.89
CA ILE A 433 -17.47 -7.48 -25.97
C ILE A 433 -16.50 -8.65 -25.85
N GLU A 434 -15.58 -8.80 -26.81
CA GLU A 434 -14.45 -9.73 -26.70
C GLU A 434 -13.31 -9.06 -25.98
N ILE A 435 -12.71 -9.73 -24.98
CA ILE A 435 -11.45 -9.33 -24.36
C ILE A 435 -10.42 -10.43 -24.63
N GLN A 436 -9.36 -10.10 -25.34
CA GLN A 436 -8.24 -11.01 -25.61
C GLN A 436 -7.17 -10.80 -24.53
N ARG A 437 -6.73 -11.91 -23.92
CA ARG A 437 -5.73 -11.89 -22.84
C ARG A 437 -4.46 -12.61 -23.24
N PRO A 438 -3.60 -12.01 -24.11
CA PRO A 438 -2.33 -12.62 -24.48
C PRO A 438 -1.41 -12.73 -23.26
N LYS A 439 -0.97 -13.95 -22.97
CA LYS A 439 0.09 -14.21 -21.99
C LYS A 439 1.44 -13.90 -22.61
N VAL A 440 2.23 -13.04 -21.93
CA VAL A 440 3.52 -12.58 -22.43
C VAL A 440 4.58 -12.56 -21.32
N ASP A 441 5.84 -12.51 -21.72
CA ASP A 441 6.97 -12.29 -20.82
C ASP A 441 7.12 -10.81 -20.42
N THR A 442 7.95 -10.55 -19.40
CA THR A 442 8.19 -9.22 -18.85
C THR A 442 8.64 -8.20 -19.91
N GLY A 443 9.60 -8.58 -20.79
CA GLY A 443 10.13 -7.71 -21.81
C GLY A 443 9.05 -7.29 -22.82
N THR A 444 8.30 -8.27 -23.34
CA THR A 444 7.17 -8.02 -24.24
C THR A 444 6.07 -7.18 -23.59
N TYR A 445 5.77 -7.42 -22.32
CA TYR A 445 4.78 -6.61 -21.57
C TYR A 445 5.19 -5.14 -21.50
N ILE A 446 6.46 -4.89 -21.16
CA ILE A 446 6.99 -3.52 -21.03
C ILE A 446 7.13 -2.86 -22.40
N ASP A 447 7.89 -3.46 -23.32
CA ASP A 447 8.32 -2.80 -24.56
C ASP A 447 7.17 -2.64 -25.55
N LYS A 448 6.42 -3.72 -25.81
CA LYS A 448 5.33 -3.70 -26.78
C LYS A 448 4.08 -3.01 -26.23
N TYR A 449 3.68 -3.40 -25.03
CA TYR A 449 2.40 -2.95 -24.48
C TYR A 449 2.55 -1.61 -23.75
N LEU A 450 3.33 -1.53 -22.66
CA LEU A 450 3.36 -0.30 -21.86
C LEU A 450 4.05 0.87 -22.58
N ILE A 451 5.21 0.63 -23.21
CA ILE A 451 5.95 1.65 -23.96
C ILE A 451 5.31 1.89 -25.33
N GLY A 452 5.04 0.81 -26.07
CA GLY A 452 4.46 0.86 -27.42
C GLY A 452 2.98 1.21 -27.47
N GLY A 453 2.24 1.11 -26.34
CA GLY A 453 0.82 1.44 -26.26
C GLY A 453 -0.10 0.47 -27.00
N GLU A 454 0.35 -0.76 -27.31
CA GLU A 454 -0.41 -1.74 -28.11
C GLU A 454 -1.45 -2.51 -27.30
N TYR A 455 -2.08 -1.89 -26.32
CA TYR A 455 -3.14 -2.46 -25.47
C TYR A 455 -4.40 -1.59 -25.48
N ASP A 456 -5.53 -2.19 -25.16
CA ASP A 456 -6.79 -1.51 -24.88
C ASP A 456 -7.05 -1.40 -23.37
N LEU A 457 -6.67 -2.43 -22.60
CA LEU A 457 -6.76 -2.44 -21.14
C LEU A 457 -5.42 -2.83 -20.51
N VAL A 458 -5.11 -2.25 -19.37
CA VAL A 458 -4.08 -2.69 -18.41
C VAL A 458 -4.59 -2.45 -17.00
N ASP A 459 -3.99 -3.14 -16.02
CA ASP A 459 -4.37 -3.05 -14.62
C ASP A 459 -3.18 -2.78 -13.72
N VAL A 460 -3.35 -1.85 -12.79
CA VAL A 460 -2.31 -1.48 -11.82
C VAL A 460 -2.89 -0.75 -10.60
N SER A 461 -2.16 -0.79 -9.50
CA SER A 461 -2.33 0.09 -8.33
C SER A 461 -1.00 0.76 -8.00
N PHE A 462 -1.07 1.98 -7.45
CA PHE A 462 0.12 2.72 -7.03
C PHE A 462 -0.02 3.13 -5.57
N ALA A 463 0.80 2.55 -4.70
CA ALA A 463 0.88 2.89 -3.28
C ALA A 463 1.70 4.18 -3.09
N ARG A 464 1.03 5.33 -3.05
CA ARG A 464 1.63 6.63 -2.76
C ARG A 464 0.74 7.39 -1.78
N PRO A 465 1.20 7.69 -0.56
CA PRO A 465 0.38 8.34 0.47
C PRO A 465 0.26 9.85 0.23
N THR A 466 -0.10 10.23 -1.00
CA THR A 466 -0.33 11.60 -1.44
C THR A 466 -1.37 11.63 -2.56
N PRO A 467 -2.26 12.64 -2.61
CA PRO A 467 -3.19 12.81 -3.71
C PRO A 467 -2.50 13.16 -5.05
N ASP A 468 -1.23 13.59 -5.03
CA ASP A 468 -0.44 13.86 -6.24
C ASP A 468 -0.17 12.59 -7.07
N VAL A 469 -0.50 11.41 -6.54
CA VAL A 469 -0.54 10.17 -7.35
C VAL A 469 -1.49 10.30 -8.55
N LEU A 470 -2.50 11.18 -8.49
CA LEU A 470 -3.37 11.50 -9.63
C LEU A 470 -2.59 12.19 -10.76
N ARG A 471 -1.65 13.10 -10.43
CA ARG A 471 -0.77 13.70 -11.44
C ARG A 471 0.13 12.64 -12.08
N PHE A 472 0.69 11.75 -11.27
CA PHE A 472 1.50 10.65 -11.78
C PHE A 472 0.73 9.77 -12.78
N ALA A 473 -0.53 9.45 -12.47
CA ALA A 473 -1.34 8.50 -13.25
C ALA A 473 -2.13 9.11 -14.41
N PHE A 474 -2.40 10.43 -14.40
CA PHE A 474 -3.32 11.04 -15.40
C PHE A 474 -2.79 12.29 -16.09
N PHE A 475 -1.60 12.81 -15.73
CA PHE A 475 -0.98 13.91 -16.46
C PHE A 475 -0.57 13.45 -17.85
N SER A 476 -0.95 14.21 -18.88
CA SER A 476 -0.88 13.79 -20.30
C SER A 476 0.50 13.30 -20.72
N THR A 477 1.58 13.92 -20.24
CA THR A 477 2.94 13.56 -20.64
C THR A 477 3.60 12.49 -19.77
N ASN A 478 2.96 12.09 -18.65
CA ASN A 478 3.48 11.07 -17.71
C ASN A 478 3.22 9.64 -18.21
N THR A 479 3.45 9.37 -19.48
CA THR A 479 3.29 8.03 -20.05
C THR A 479 4.37 7.07 -19.52
N TYR A 480 4.13 5.77 -19.61
CA TYR A 480 5.12 4.77 -19.17
C TYR A 480 6.45 4.90 -19.92
N ALA A 481 6.41 5.23 -21.21
CA ALA A 481 7.60 5.53 -22.03
C ALA A 481 8.46 6.69 -21.49
N LYS A 482 7.89 7.53 -20.62
CA LYS A 482 8.57 8.66 -19.95
C LYS A 482 8.68 8.43 -18.43
N ALA A 483 8.70 7.17 -18.01
CA ALA A 483 8.77 6.76 -16.61
C ALA A 483 7.60 7.25 -15.72
N GLY A 484 6.46 7.54 -16.32
CA GLY A 484 5.22 7.93 -15.64
C GLY A 484 4.23 6.77 -15.49
N GLY A 485 3.07 7.05 -14.90
CA GLY A 485 2.01 6.08 -14.61
C GLY A 485 0.73 6.28 -15.43
N ASN A 486 0.71 7.20 -16.40
CA ASN A 486 -0.45 7.42 -17.27
C ASN A 486 -0.60 6.26 -18.28
N VAL A 487 -1.10 5.13 -17.78
CA VAL A 487 -1.35 3.93 -18.60
C VAL A 487 -2.73 3.92 -19.24
N ALA A 488 -3.65 4.83 -18.88
CA ALA A 488 -4.87 5.07 -19.66
C ALA A 488 -4.60 5.92 -20.89
N LEU A 489 -3.39 6.45 -21.03
CA LEU A 489 -2.95 7.39 -22.06
C LEU A 489 -3.90 8.59 -22.17
N VAL A 490 -4.37 9.08 -21.01
CA VAL A 490 -5.21 10.28 -20.92
C VAL A 490 -4.46 11.46 -21.52
N ASN A 491 -5.14 12.21 -22.40
CA ASN A 491 -4.64 13.45 -22.97
C ASN A 491 -5.71 14.53 -22.76
N SER A 492 -5.68 15.17 -21.58
CA SER A 492 -6.65 16.16 -21.14
C SER A 492 -5.95 17.40 -20.60
N PRO A 493 -5.90 18.52 -21.36
CA PRO A 493 -5.35 19.78 -20.87
C PRO A 493 -6.01 20.27 -19.56
N GLN A 494 -7.27 19.89 -19.34
CA GLN A 494 -7.99 20.26 -18.14
C GLN A 494 -7.49 19.50 -16.91
N ILE A 495 -7.27 18.17 -17.02
CA ILE A 495 -6.65 17.39 -15.97
C ILE A 495 -5.23 17.90 -15.70
N ASP A 496 -4.44 18.16 -16.76
CA ASP A 496 -3.08 18.71 -16.64
C ASP A 496 -3.06 20.01 -15.84
N THR A 497 -4.02 20.90 -16.11
CA THR A 497 -4.17 22.16 -15.36
C THR A 497 -4.48 21.90 -13.90
N TRP A 498 -5.45 21.05 -13.58
CA TRP A 498 -5.84 20.78 -12.20
C TRP A 498 -4.72 20.14 -11.37
N VAL A 499 -4.04 19.12 -11.91
CA VAL A 499 -2.96 18.43 -11.15
C VAL A 499 -1.73 19.32 -10.99
N THR A 500 -1.42 20.18 -11.98
CA THR A 500 -0.32 21.15 -11.89
C THR A 500 -0.61 22.20 -10.83
N ASP A 501 -1.80 22.78 -10.85
CA ASP A 501 -2.22 23.78 -9.88
C ASP A 501 -2.30 23.20 -8.47
N ALA A 502 -2.82 21.97 -8.32
CA ALA A 502 -2.85 21.27 -7.02
C ALA A 502 -1.46 21.03 -6.45
N ALA A 503 -0.50 20.62 -7.28
CA ALA A 503 0.87 20.36 -6.85
C ALA A 503 1.68 21.64 -6.53
N SER A 504 1.29 22.80 -7.08
CA SER A 504 2.03 24.05 -6.92
C SER A 504 1.43 25.02 -5.90
N THR A 505 0.18 24.83 -5.49
CA THR A 505 -0.47 25.72 -4.54
C THR A 505 -0.16 25.39 -3.08
N THR A 506 0.05 26.40 -2.24
CA THR A 506 0.16 26.27 -0.79
C THR A 506 -1.20 26.34 -0.07
N ASP A 507 -2.31 26.62 -0.80
CA ASP A 507 -3.67 26.55 -0.27
C ASP A 507 -4.20 25.11 -0.34
N PRO A 508 -4.31 24.39 0.79
CA PRO A 508 -4.75 23.00 0.81
C PRO A 508 -6.20 22.82 0.33
N ALA A 509 -7.06 23.82 0.54
CA ALA A 509 -8.44 23.76 0.06
C ALA A 509 -8.51 23.86 -1.47
N ARG A 510 -7.64 24.68 -2.10
CA ARG A 510 -7.52 24.76 -3.54
C ARG A 510 -6.96 23.47 -4.13
N ALA A 511 -5.92 22.92 -3.52
CA ALA A 511 -5.35 21.62 -3.91
C ALA A 511 -6.41 20.51 -3.87
N ALA A 512 -7.15 20.40 -2.76
CA ALA A 512 -8.21 19.41 -2.59
C ALA A 512 -9.32 19.54 -3.65
N ARG A 513 -9.79 20.77 -3.95
CA ARG A 513 -10.78 21.00 -5.02
C ARG A 513 -10.28 20.54 -6.39
N ASN A 514 -9.02 20.80 -6.71
CA ASN A 514 -8.45 20.39 -7.98
C ASN A 514 -8.33 18.87 -8.09
N TYR A 515 -7.84 18.20 -7.04
CA TYR A 515 -7.79 16.74 -7.01
C TYR A 515 -9.19 16.11 -7.05
N ALA A 516 -10.21 16.72 -6.43
CA ALA A 516 -11.60 16.29 -6.56
C ALA A 516 -12.08 16.38 -8.02
N SER A 517 -11.79 17.52 -8.72
CA SER A 517 -12.15 17.69 -10.13
C SER A 517 -11.54 16.60 -11.02
N VAL A 518 -10.29 16.18 -10.75
CA VAL A 518 -9.65 15.06 -11.46
C VAL A 518 -10.40 13.75 -11.23
N GLN A 519 -10.76 13.45 -9.98
CA GLN A 519 -11.50 12.22 -9.62
C GLN A 519 -12.85 12.16 -10.37
N HIS A 520 -13.60 13.26 -10.38
CA HIS A 520 -14.85 13.37 -11.13
C HIS A 520 -14.65 13.14 -12.63
N ASP A 521 -13.69 13.82 -13.25
CA ASP A 521 -13.50 13.71 -14.70
C ASP A 521 -13.02 12.33 -15.12
N VAL A 522 -12.08 11.73 -14.36
CA VAL A 522 -11.57 10.37 -14.62
C VAL A 522 -12.71 9.35 -14.64
N LEU A 523 -13.63 9.41 -13.67
CA LEU A 523 -14.79 8.51 -13.61
C LEU A 523 -15.84 8.86 -14.68
N LYS A 524 -16.14 10.13 -14.87
CA LYS A 524 -17.09 10.61 -15.90
C LYS A 524 -16.68 10.20 -17.31
N GLN A 525 -15.40 10.26 -17.63
CA GLN A 525 -14.86 9.83 -18.91
C GLN A 525 -14.63 8.31 -18.98
N ALA A 526 -14.85 7.59 -17.89
CA ALA A 526 -14.59 6.16 -17.77
C ALA A 526 -13.17 5.78 -18.25
N TYR A 527 -12.14 6.51 -17.81
CA TYR A 527 -10.75 6.14 -18.08
C TYR A 527 -10.29 4.95 -17.27
N ILE A 528 -11.03 4.62 -16.19
CA ILE A 528 -10.77 3.47 -15.32
C ILE A 528 -12.06 2.74 -14.98
N ILE A 529 -11.92 1.47 -14.61
CA ILE A 529 -12.88 0.72 -13.80
C ILE A 529 -12.22 0.53 -12.44
N PRO A 530 -12.66 1.23 -11.37
CA PRO A 530 -12.19 0.97 -10.02
C PRO A 530 -12.64 -0.43 -9.59
N VAL A 531 -11.74 -1.23 -9.00
CA VAL A 531 -12.06 -2.61 -8.64
C VAL A 531 -12.04 -2.80 -7.13
N TYR A 532 -10.89 -2.69 -6.49
CA TYR A 532 -10.77 -2.83 -5.05
C TYR A 532 -9.74 -1.87 -4.45
N THR A 533 -9.91 -1.55 -3.17
CA THR A 533 -8.89 -0.88 -2.38
C THR A 533 -7.84 -1.89 -1.93
N PRO A 534 -6.55 -1.71 -2.29
CA PRO A 534 -5.49 -2.58 -1.82
C PRO A 534 -5.38 -2.57 -0.30
N VAL A 535 -5.24 -3.74 0.30
CA VAL A 535 -5.06 -3.92 1.73
C VAL A 535 -3.73 -4.62 1.98
N SER A 536 -2.89 -4.02 2.83
CA SER A 536 -1.69 -4.68 3.33
C SER A 536 -2.10 -5.71 4.38
N LEU A 537 -1.98 -6.99 4.04
CA LEU A 537 -2.19 -8.11 4.95
C LEU A 537 -0.83 -8.64 5.38
N THR A 538 -0.43 -8.36 6.63
CA THR A 538 0.84 -8.83 7.22
C THR A 538 0.56 -9.73 8.40
N GLY A 539 1.24 -10.86 8.47
CA GLY A 539 1.11 -11.82 9.58
C GLY A 539 2.39 -11.91 10.38
N PHE A 540 2.27 -12.01 11.70
CA PHE A 540 3.40 -12.21 12.62
C PHE A 540 3.08 -13.29 13.63
N ALA A 541 4.12 -14.04 14.07
CA ALA A 541 4.04 -14.85 15.27
C ALA A 541 3.87 -13.93 16.50
N ASN A 542 3.09 -14.35 17.51
CA ASN A 542 2.84 -13.54 18.71
C ASN A 542 4.09 -13.29 19.57
N THR A 543 5.20 -13.99 19.28
CA THR A 543 6.51 -13.70 19.86
C THR A 543 7.16 -12.43 19.28
N VAL A 544 6.63 -11.87 18.21
CA VAL A 544 7.14 -10.63 17.59
C VAL A 544 6.33 -9.45 18.11
N HIS A 545 7.00 -8.52 18.75
CA HIS A 545 6.42 -7.30 19.33
C HIS A 545 7.02 -6.03 18.70
N GLY A 546 6.40 -4.88 18.95
CA GLY A 546 6.93 -3.57 18.58
C GLY A 546 6.90 -3.27 17.07
N ILE A 547 6.17 -4.05 16.27
CA ILE A 547 5.99 -3.74 14.84
C ILE A 547 5.11 -2.50 14.69
N THR A 548 5.62 -1.51 13.97
CA THR A 548 4.86 -0.32 13.56
C THR A 548 4.80 -0.25 12.03
N PHE A 549 3.95 0.61 11.49
CA PHE A 549 3.79 0.76 10.03
C PHE A 549 4.02 2.21 9.61
N ASP A 550 4.62 2.40 8.45
CA ASP A 550 4.77 3.72 7.86
C ASP A 550 3.49 4.18 7.12
N ALA A 551 3.52 5.39 6.56
CA ALA A 551 2.39 5.95 5.83
C ALA A 551 2.03 5.18 4.54
N GLN A 552 2.89 4.28 4.05
CA GLN A 552 2.63 3.38 2.93
C GLN A 552 2.16 1.99 3.39
N THR A 553 1.91 1.81 4.69
CA THR A 553 1.55 0.54 5.34
C THR A 553 2.67 -0.52 5.34
N TYR A 554 3.92 -0.09 5.18
CA TYR A 554 5.07 -0.99 5.28
C TYR A 554 5.52 -1.15 6.72
N PRO A 555 5.86 -2.39 7.17
CA PRO A 555 6.33 -2.62 8.52
C PRO A 555 7.69 -1.95 8.77
N ARG A 556 7.83 -1.35 9.95
CA ARG A 556 9.08 -0.81 10.48
C ARG A 556 9.55 -1.70 11.62
N PHE A 557 10.84 -2.03 11.63
CA PHE A 557 11.42 -3.00 12.55
C PHE A 557 12.35 -2.38 13.61
N TYR A 558 12.45 -1.05 13.68
CA TYR A 558 13.29 -0.38 14.66
C TYR A 558 12.89 -0.69 16.10
N ASP A 559 11.59 -0.63 16.39
CA ASP A 559 11.03 -0.93 17.72
C ASP A 559 10.72 -2.43 17.92
N ALA A 560 11.03 -3.29 16.91
CA ALA A 560 10.69 -4.70 16.96
C ALA A 560 11.61 -5.49 17.90
N TRP A 561 11.04 -6.45 18.66
CA TRP A 561 11.75 -7.35 19.53
C TRP A 561 11.05 -8.72 19.62
N LEU A 562 11.79 -9.73 20.08
CA LEU A 562 11.29 -11.09 20.22
C LEU A 562 11.10 -11.43 21.70
N ALA A 563 9.90 -11.89 22.06
CA ALA A 563 9.66 -12.52 23.36
C ALA A 563 10.40 -13.86 23.46
N SER A 564 10.81 -14.22 24.68
CA SER A 564 11.55 -15.43 25.01
C SER A 564 10.73 -16.69 24.79
#